data_e0f911cbebc1e754c854c79c62d97a8a
#
_entry.id   e0f911cbebc1e754c854c79c62d97a8a
#
_cell.length_a   1.000
_cell.length_b   1.000
_cell.length_c   1.000
_cell.angle_alpha   90.00
_cell.angle_beta   90.00
_cell.angle_gamma   90.00
#
_symmetry.space_group_name_H-M   'P 1'
#
loop_
_entity.id
_entity.type
_entity.pdbx_description
1 polymer ?
#
loop_
_entity_poly.entity_id
_entity_poly.type
_entity_poly.pdbx_seq_one_letter_code
_entity_poly.pdbx_strand_id
1 'polypeptide(L)'
;KAAAINNNEEIESASAPIFITTMTHLEGNWDFSGNDGKEKFDQKILSIELAMDTFEKYDALLTIESEIPFATAAIEWSSDIFQAILNRGHGAGTHCDISPLQPILSIEEFSEQFRERKVLMDTLIGVENNLGCSGGQGFNDWILGASAAGFKFIDGIVGYAFLSMPLENRPAGGTNDYIIEQGHYHDNVPVALAERIHPFMMEDASDFIPDKPGRILLSAGGLGRLDGFADEERGETCRPRCSFEHEDIDAAFRRIDEALTFHDINKIGKIDIYFPLSSFTTKNISYIESFLSRLKDEYITRGKLQWGTQRAVYEAYTSLIETE
;
A
#
# COMPACT_ATOMS: atom_id res chain seq x y z
N LYS A 1 46.37 23.04 -37.32
CA LYS A 1 45.82 23.18 -35.99
C LYS A 1 44.40 22.64 -36.04
N ALA A 2 44.21 21.41 -35.59
CA ALA A 2 42.89 20.84 -35.43
C ALA A 2 42.35 21.26 -34.08
N ALA A 3 41.16 21.87 -34.05
CA ALA A 3 40.43 22.17 -32.84
C ALA A 3 39.80 20.89 -32.33
N ALA A 4 40.13 20.49 -31.11
CA ALA A 4 39.45 19.44 -30.39
C ALA A 4 38.07 19.96 -29.96
N ILE A 5 37.02 19.34 -30.47
CA ILE A 5 35.65 19.55 -30.00
C ILE A 5 35.54 18.72 -28.74
N ASN A 6 35.52 19.38 -27.61
CA ASN A 6 35.13 18.79 -26.32
C ASN A 6 33.60 18.67 -26.29
N ASN A 7 33.08 17.52 -26.68
CA ASN A 7 31.72 17.16 -26.35
C ASN A 7 31.70 16.56 -24.90
N ASN A 8 31.68 17.45 -23.93
CA ASN A 8 31.14 17.11 -22.63
C ASN A 8 29.62 17.29 -22.75
N GLU A 9 28.93 16.30 -23.31
CA GLU A 9 27.53 16.10 -22.96
C GLU A 9 27.51 15.65 -21.51
N GLU A 10 27.18 16.57 -20.60
CA GLU A 10 26.72 16.21 -19.28
C GLU A 10 25.50 15.32 -19.49
N ILE A 11 25.65 14.02 -19.23
CA ILE A 11 24.52 13.12 -19.11
C ILE A 11 23.77 13.63 -17.88
N GLU A 12 22.72 14.42 -18.09
CA GLU A 12 21.74 14.70 -17.04
C GLU A 12 21.28 13.33 -16.52
N SER A 13 21.68 13.00 -15.30
CA SER A 13 21.19 11.78 -14.66
C SER A 13 19.67 11.91 -14.58
N ALA A 14 18.97 11.00 -15.24
CA ALA A 14 17.52 10.99 -15.19
C ALA A 14 17.09 10.96 -13.73
N SER A 15 16.19 11.85 -13.31
CA SER A 15 15.66 11.87 -11.94
C SER A 15 15.01 10.52 -11.62
N ALA A 16 15.18 10.06 -10.38
CA ALA A 16 14.52 8.85 -9.94
C ALA A 16 12.99 9.00 -10.03
N PRO A 17 12.26 7.96 -10.44
CA PRO A 17 10.82 8.05 -10.64
C PRO A 17 10.05 8.21 -9.34
N ILE A 18 8.89 8.88 -9.43
CA ILE A 18 7.88 8.90 -8.38
C ILE A 18 6.71 8.04 -8.85
N PHE A 19 6.43 6.98 -8.11
CA PHE A 19 5.28 6.13 -8.37
C PHE A 19 4.03 6.65 -7.68
N ILE A 20 2.91 6.64 -8.38
CA ILE A 20 1.59 6.62 -7.77
C ILE A 20 1.10 5.18 -7.73
N THR A 21 0.88 4.66 -6.55
CA THR A 21 0.32 3.35 -6.32
C THR A 21 -1.10 3.49 -5.78
N THR A 22 -1.91 2.51 -6.04
CA THR A 22 -3.24 2.40 -5.47
C THR A 22 -3.43 0.98 -4.96
N MET A 23 -4.15 0.85 -3.86
CA MET A 23 -4.37 -0.46 -3.26
C MET A 23 -5.81 -0.64 -2.80
N THR A 24 -6.24 -1.88 -2.76
CA THR A 24 -7.48 -2.33 -2.10
C THR A 24 -7.22 -3.63 -1.37
N HIS A 25 -7.91 -3.82 -0.25
CA HIS A 25 -7.82 -5.05 0.52
C HIS A 25 -9.09 -5.89 0.33
N LEU A 26 -8.90 -7.20 0.19
CA LEU A 26 -9.94 -8.20 0.27
C LEU A 26 -10.06 -8.65 1.72
N GLU A 27 -10.62 -7.74 2.53
CA GLU A 27 -10.65 -7.82 3.99
C GLU A 27 -12.06 -7.71 4.54
N GLY A 28 -12.20 -8.08 5.81
CA GLY A 28 -13.41 -7.94 6.59
C GLY A 28 -13.87 -9.29 7.18
N ASN A 29 -14.94 -9.25 7.96
CA ASN A 29 -15.54 -10.46 8.55
C ASN A 29 -16.29 -11.28 7.48
N TRP A 30 -15.57 -11.64 6.40
CA TRP A 30 -16.15 -12.41 5.32
C TRP A 30 -16.23 -13.87 5.71
N ASP A 31 -17.46 -14.36 5.79
CA ASP A 31 -17.75 -15.77 5.99
C ASP A 31 -18.32 -16.34 4.67
N PHE A 32 -17.52 -17.16 4.05
CA PHE A 32 -17.89 -17.89 2.83
C PHE A 32 -18.33 -19.33 3.14
N SER A 33 -18.43 -19.72 4.40
CA SER A 33 -19.01 -20.99 4.81
C SER A 33 -20.54 -20.97 4.61
N GLY A 34 -21.12 -22.14 4.53
CA GLY A 34 -22.57 -22.26 4.36
C GLY A 34 -23.08 -22.21 2.92
N ASN A 35 -24.40 -22.34 2.76
CA ASN A 35 -25.03 -22.57 1.47
C ASN A 35 -24.97 -21.37 0.50
N ASP A 36 -24.75 -20.17 1.00
CA ASP A 36 -24.63 -18.92 0.24
C ASP A 36 -23.19 -18.43 0.07
N GLY A 37 -22.20 -19.18 0.58
CA GLY A 37 -20.81 -18.81 0.56
C GLY A 37 -20.26 -18.55 -0.84
N LYS A 38 -20.59 -19.45 -1.78
CA LYS A 38 -20.17 -19.30 -3.19
C LYS A 38 -20.76 -18.05 -3.83
N GLU A 39 -22.03 -17.75 -3.59
CA GLU A 39 -22.68 -16.55 -4.10
C GLU A 39 -22.04 -15.28 -3.55
N LYS A 40 -21.74 -15.24 -2.25
CA LYS A 40 -21.04 -14.12 -1.62
C LYS A 40 -19.64 -13.93 -2.21
N PHE A 41 -18.92 -15.02 -2.45
CA PHE A 41 -17.61 -14.96 -3.09
C PHE A 41 -17.70 -14.41 -4.51
N ASP A 42 -18.66 -14.91 -5.33
CA ASP A 42 -18.86 -14.44 -6.68
C ASP A 42 -19.21 -12.94 -6.74
N GLN A 43 -19.97 -12.44 -5.77
CA GLN A 43 -20.24 -11.01 -5.65
C GLN A 43 -18.96 -10.19 -5.37
N LYS A 44 -17.99 -10.74 -4.62
CA LYS A 44 -16.70 -10.08 -4.42
C LYS A 44 -15.87 -10.09 -5.69
N ILE A 45 -15.87 -11.18 -6.45
CA ILE A 45 -15.24 -11.25 -7.77
C ILE A 45 -15.76 -10.15 -8.69
N LEU A 46 -17.08 -9.98 -8.78
CA LEU A 46 -17.68 -8.91 -9.59
C LEU A 46 -17.21 -7.51 -9.17
N SER A 47 -17.03 -7.29 -7.87
CA SER A 47 -16.50 -6.01 -7.39
C SER A 47 -15.03 -5.81 -7.77
N ILE A 48 -14.22 -6.87 -7.74
CA ILE A 48 -12.82 -6.85 -8.17
C ILE A 48 -12.73 -6.59 -9.68
N GLU A 49 -13.54 -7.27 -10.48
CA GLU A 49 -13.60 -7.07 -11.93
C GLU A 49 -14.00 -5.63 -12.27
N LEU A 50 -15.03 -5.08 -11.60
CA LEU A 50 -15.44 -3.69 -11.77
C LEU A 50 -14.31 -2.72 -11.42
N ALA A 51 -13.55 -3.01 -10.35
CA ALA A 51 -12.40 -2.21 -9.97
C ALA A 51 -11.34 -2.21 -11.07
N MET A 52 -10.91 -3.38 -11.54
CA MET A 52 -9.93 -3.52 -12.62
C MET A 52 -10.39 -2.83 -13.91
N ASP A 53 -11.63 -3.09 -14.35
CA ASP A 53 -12.22 -2.45 -15.54
C ASP A 53 -12.20 -0.93 -15.45
N THR A 54 -12.45 -0.39 -14.25
CA THR A 54 -12.44 1.05 -14.02
C THR A 54 -11.03 1.64 -14.14
N PHE A 55 -10.05 0.97 -13.55
CA PHE A 55 -8.66 1.43 -13.60
C PHE A 55 -8.06 1.34 -15.01
N GLU A 56 -8.32 0.27 -15.73
CA GLU A 56 -7.79 0.07 -17.09
C GLU A 56 -8.25 1.13 -18.10
N LYS A 57 -9.43 1.72 -17.92
CA LYS A 57 -9.90 2.85 -18.78
C LYS A 57 -8.92 4.03 -18.76
N TYR A 58 -8.12 4.15 -17.71
CA TYR A 58 -7.19 5.26 -17.49
C TYR A 58 -5.72 4.82 -17.53
N ASP A 59 -5.44 3.59 -18.00
CA ASP A 59 -4.13 2.93 -17.95
C ASP A 59 -3.56 2.88 -16.53
N ALA A 60 -4.44 2.89 -15.52
CA ALA A 60 -4.10 2.90 -14.12
C ALA A 60 -3.91 1.47 -13.59
N LEU A 61 -3.08 1.31 -12.57
CA LEU A 61 -2.80 0.04 -11.92
C LEU A 61 -3.41 0.02 -10.51
N LEU A 62 -3.87 -1.14 -10.07
CA LEU A 62 -4.40 -1.38 -8.72
C LEU A 62 -3.66 -2.57 -8.11
N THR A 63 -3.18 -2.46 -6.88
CA THR A 63 -2.70 -3.61 -6.11
C THR A 63 -3.85 -4.13 -5.25
N ILE A 64 -4.12 -5.44 -5.34
CA ILE A 64 -5.21 -6.12 -4.64
C ILE A 64 -4.60 -7.12 -3.67
N GLU A 65 -4.76 -6.89 -2.38
CA GLU A 65 -4.17 -7.71 -1.33
C GLU A 65 -5.23 -8.45 -0.55
N SER A 66 -4.99 -9.72 -0.27
CA SER A 66 -6.00 -10.62 0.28
C SER A 66 -5.65 -11.12 1.67
N GLU A 67 -6.69 -11.14 2.52
CA GLU A 67 -6.73 -11.92 3.76
C GLU A 67 -7.01 -13.41 3.49
N ILE A 68 -6.81 -14.22 4.54
CA ILE A 68 -7.04 -15.67 4.54
C ILE A 68 -8.43 -16.06 4.03
N PRO A 69 -9.56 -15.44 4.47
CA PRO A 69 -10.88 -15.93 4.08
C PRO A 69 -11.11 -15.95 2.57
N PHE A 70 -10.78 -14.87 1.87
CA PHE A 70 -10.98 -14.79 0.43
C PHE A 70 -10.00 -15.69 -0.33
N ALA A 71 -8.72 -15.70 0.08
CA ALA A 71 -7.71 -16.55 -0.53
C ALA A 71 -8.07 -18.05 -0.39
N THR A 72 -8.54 -18.48 0.79
CA THR A 72 -9.01 -19.85 1.03
C THR A 72 -10.20 -20.19 0.14
N ALA A 73 -11.17 -19.30 0.04
CA ALA A 73 -12.34 -19.49 -0.82
C ALA A 73 -11.95 -19.58 -2.30
N ALA A 74 -10.97 -18.81 -2.75
CA ALA A 74 -10.47 -18.89 -4.12
C ALA A 74 -9.86 -20.27 -4.42
N ILE A 75 -9.14 -20.88 -3.48
CA ILE A 75 -8.61 -22.25 -3.62
C ILE A 75 -9.77 -23.26 -3.64
N GLU A 76 -10.68 -23.16 -2.67
CA GLU A 76 -11.80 -24.12 -2.52
C GLU A 76 -12.63 -24.21 -3.79
N TRP A 77 -12.90 -23.07 -4.42
CA TRP A 77 -13.73 -23.02 -5.64
C TRP A 77 -12.91 -22.96 -6.93
N SER A 78 -11.60 -23.19 -6.85
CA SER A 78 -10.69 -23.21 -8.00
C SER A 78 -10.84 -21.96 -8.88
N SER A 79 -10.96 -20.80 -8.24
CA SER A 79 -11.08 -19.51 -8.92
C SER A 79 -9.73 -19.06 -9.46
N ASP A 80 -9.71 -18.54 -10.68
CA ASP A 80 -8.54 -17.99 -11.34
C ASP A 80 -8.39 -16.46 -11.15
N ILE A 81 -9.20 -15.87 -10.25
CA ILE A 81 -9.26 -14.41 -10.08
C ILE A 81 -7.88 -13.78 -9.83
N PHE A 82 -7.02 -14.40 -9.02
CA PHE A 82 -5.68 -13.87 -8.77
C PHE A 82 -4.77 -13.93 -10.00
N GLN A 83 -4.91 -14.97 -10.81
CA GLN A 83 -4.21 -15.05 -12.09
C GLN A 83 -4.76 -14.02 -13.08
N ALA A 84 -6.07 -13.78 -13.07
CA ALA A 84 -6.68 -12.72 -13.88
C ALA A 84 -6.16 -11.33 -13.49
N ILE A 85 -6.04 -11.03 -12.19
CA ILE A 85 -5.44 -9.78 -11.68
C ILE A 85 -4.03 -9.59 -12.27
N LEU A 86 -3.16 -10.58 -12.14
CA LEU A 86 -1.79 -10.50 -12.64
C LEU A 86 -1.72 -10.41 -14.16
N ASN A 87 -2.52 -11.19 -14.89
CA ASN A 87 -2.55 -11.21 -16.35
C ASN A 87 -3.03 -9.88 -16.95
N ARG A 88 -3.83 -9.13 -16.21
CA ARG A 88 -4.32 -7.79 -16.56
C ARG A 88 -3.31 -6.69 -16.17
N GLY A 89 -2.17 -7.03 -15.61
CA GLY A 89 -1.09 -6.10 -15.24
C GLY A 89 -1.26 -5.42 -13.89
N HIS A 90 -2.29 -5.78 -13.13
CA HIS A 90 -2.50 -5.31 -11.77
C HIS A 90 -1.57 -6.03 -10.78
N GLY A 91 -1.41 -5.48 -9.58
CA GLY A 91 -0.70 -6.12 -8.48
C GLY A 91 -1.60 -7.05 -7.69
N ALA A 92 -1.04 -8.17 -7.22
CA ALA A 92 -1.66 -9.03 -6.23
C ALA A 92 -0.69 -9.26 -5.07
N GLY A 93 -1.19 -9.31 -3.84
CA GLY A 93 -0.37 -9.46 -2.65
C GLY A 93 -1.13 -10.01 -1.44
N THR A 94 -0.42 -10.02 -0.33
CA THR A 94 -0.94 -10.50 0.96
C THR A 94 -1.37 -9.33 1.83
N HIS A 95 -2.61 -9.34 2.32
CA HIS A 95 -3.00 -8.51 3.46
C HIS A 95 -2.80 -9.32 4.74
N CYS A 96 -1.82 -8.88 5.54
CA CYS A 96 -1.45 -9.54 6.79
C CYS A 96 -2.29 -9.00 7.95
N ASP A 97 -3.61 -9.27 7.94
CA ASP A 97 -4.47 -8.93 9.07
C ASP A 97 -4.13 -9.82 10.28
N ILE A 98 -3.15 -9.36 11.05
CA ILE A 98 -2.71 -9.97 12.30
C ILE A 98 -3.18 -9.08 13.44
N SER A 99 -3.79 -9.67 14.49
CA SER A 99 -4.30 -8.90 15.62
C SER A 99 -3.24 -7.96 16.22
N PRO A 100 -3.42 -6.63 16.11
CA PRO A 100 -2.40 -5.66 16.52
C PRO A 100 -2.20 -5.59 18.04
N LEU A 101 -3.21 -5.99 18.80
CA LEU A 101 -3.24 -5.92 20.27
C LEU A 101 -2.96 -7.28 20.95
N GLN A 102 -2.53 -8.28 20.18
CA GLN A 102 -2.15 -9.56 20.77
C GLN A 102 -0.95 -9.41 21.70
N PRO A 103 -0.76 -10.33 22.67
CA PRO A 103 0.42 -10.33 23.53
C PRO A 103 1.72 -10.35 22.72
N ILE A 104 2.79 -9.83 23.31
CA ILE A 104 4.12 -9.93 22.70
C ILE A 104 4.52 -11.41 22.66
N LEU A 105 4.83 -11.89 21.47
CA LEU A 105 5.24 -13.24 21.13
C LEU A 105 6.76 -13.30 20.89
N SER A 106 7.31 -14.49 20.87
CA SER A 106 8.63 -14.69 20.28
C SER A 106 8.59 -14.37 18.78
N ILE A 107 9.73 -13.97 18.21
CA ILE A 107 9.80 -13.67 16.76
C ILE A 107 9.43 -14.90 15.94
N GLU A 108 9.77 -16.11 16.40
CA GLU A 108 9.42 -17.37 15.74
C GLU A 108 7.89 -17.55 15.67
N GLU A 109 7.20 -17.42 16.81
CA GLU A 109 5.73 -17.54 16.88
C GLU A 109 5.04 -16.45 16.07
N PHE A 110 5.54 -15.22 16.13
CA PHE A 110 4.94 -14.11 15.40
C PHE A 110 5.17 -14.23 13.89
N SER A 111 6.37 -14.64 13.45
CA SER A 111 6.68 -14.85 12.04
C SER A 111 5.86 -15.98 11.42
N GLU A 112 5.44 -16.97 12.21
CA GLU A 112 4.57 -18.05 11.71
C GLU A 112 3.22 -17.53 11.24
N GLN A 113 2.67 -16.51 11.92
CA GLN A 113 1.41 -15.87 11.50
C GLN A 113 1.55 -15.17 10.15
N PHE A 114 2.68 -14.53 9.87
CA PHE A 114 2.99 -13.98 8.54
C PHE A 114 3.19 -15.08 7.51
N ARG A 115 3.90 -16.16 7.88
CA ARG A 115 4.22 -17.27 6.98
C ARG A 115 2.98 -18.03 6.53
N GLU A 116 2.01 -18.23 7.42
CA GLU A 116 0.72 -18.84 7.09
C GLU A 116 0.03 -18.08 5.94
N ARG A 117 -0.05 -16.76 6.04
CA ARG A 117 -0.66 -15.90 5.03
C ARG A 117 0.13 -15.90 3.73
N LYS A 118 1.45 -15.80 3.86
CA LYS A 118 2.36 -15.83 2.70
C LYS A 118 2.23 -17.12 1.92
N VAL A 119 2.33 -18.28 2.58
CA VAL A 119 2.25 -19.59 1.92
C VAL A 119 0.90 -19.76 1.20
N LEU A 120 -0.19 -19.32 1.81
CA LEU A 120 -1.51 -19.35 1.19
C LEU A 120 -1.53 -18.54 -0.11
N MET A 121 -1.06 -17.31 -0.08
CA MET A 121 -1.00 -16.46 -1.27
C MET A 121 0.03 -16.95 -2.30
N ASP A 122 1.16 -17.50 -1.87
CA ASP A 122 2.16 -18.11 -2.76
C ASP A 122 1.55 -19.21 -3.65
N THR A 123 0.53 -19.94 -3.15
CA THR A 123 -0.17 -20.97 -3.94
C THR A 123 -1.05 -20.39 -5.04
N LEU A 124 -1.49 -19.13 -4.89
CA LEU A 124 -2.40 -18.43 -5.80
C LEU A 124 -1.68 -17.59 -6.84
N ILE A 125 -0.59 -16.92 -6.44
CA ILE A 125 0.12 -15.97 -7.30
C ILE A 125 1.59 -16.31 -7.59
N GLY A 126 2.14 -17.33 -6.94
CA GLY A 126 3.55 -17.70 -7.02
C GLY A 126 4.42 -16.86 -6.07
N VAL A 127 5.50 -17.48 -5.59
CA VAL A 127 6.43 -16.85 -4.62
C VAL A 127 7.11 -15.61 -5.18
N GLU A 128 7.32 -15.55 -6.50
CA GLU A 128 7.95 -14.46 -7.22
C GLU A 128 7.04 -13.22 -7.33
N ASN A 129 5.74 -13.37 -7.18
CA ASN A 129 4.78 -12.27 -7.20
C ASN A 129 4.39 -11.80 -5.80
N ASN A 130 4.51 -12.68 -4.79
CA ASN A 130 4.14 -12.42 -3.40
C ASN A 130 5.34 -11.96 -2.57
N LEU A 131 5.88 -10.79 -2.89
CA LEU A 131 7.10 -10.26 -2.27
C LEU A 131 6.83 -9.34 -1.07
N GLY A 132 5.65 -8.75 -0.99
CA GLY A 132 5.28 -7.81 0.06
C GLY A 132 3.97 -8.15 0.75
N CYS A 133 3.72 -7.43 1.82
CA CYS A 133 2.42 -7.46 2.48
C CYS A 133 2.08 -6.09 3.06
N SER A 134 0.78 -5.84 3.23
CA SER A 134 0.26 -4.77 4.07
C SER A 134 -0.22 -5.33 5.41
N GLY A 135 -0.35 -4.48 6.42
CA GLY A 135 -0.85 -4.90 7.73
C GLY A 135 0.20 -5.61 8.61
N GLY A 136 -0.29 -6.26 9.66
CA GLY A 136 0.53 -6.97 10.64
C GLY A 136 1.18 -6.09 11.70
N GLN A 137 0.99 -4.76 11.65
CA GLN A 137 1.51 -3.83 12.65
C GLN A 137 0.78 -4.00 13.99
N GLY A 138 1.50 -3.67 15.08
CA GLY A 138 0.96 -3.80 16.44
C GLY A 138 2.06 -3.77 17.50
N PHE A 139 1.81 -4.41 18.64
CA PHE A 139 2.78 -4.47 19.73
C PHE A 139 4.01 -5.33 19.43
N ASN A 140 3.90 -6.30 18.54
CA ASN A 140 4.99 -7.17 18.15
C ASN A 140 5.89 -6.50 17.09
N ASP A 141 7.12 -6.95 16.96
CA ASP A 141 8.03 -6.47 15.93
C ASP A 141 7.62 -7.02 14.56
N TRP A 142 6.81 -6.25 13.86
CA TRP A 142 6.24 -6.61 12.57
C TRP A 142 7.27 -6.62 11.43
N ILE A 143 8.36 -5.86 11.53
CA ILE A 143 9.49 -5.87 10.58
C ILE A 143 10.23 -7.21 10.68
N LEU A 144 10.63 -7.60 11.88
CA LEU A 144 11.29 -8.89 12.08
C LEU A 144 10.36 -10.06 11.73
N GLY A 145 9.08 -9.98 12.12
CA GLY A 145 8.09 -11.00 11.82
C GLY A 145 7.91 -11.24 10.32
N ALA A 146 7.65 -10.18 9.57
CA ALA A 146 7.47 -10.25 8.12
C ALA A 146 8.75 -10.67 7.38
N SER A 147 9.90 -10.12 7.77
CA SER A 147 11.19 -10.49 7.19
C SER A 147 11.51 -11.98 7.40
N ALA A 148 11.30 -12.51 8.61
CA ALA A 148 11.51 -13.93 8.92
C ALA A 148 10.54 -14.86 8.18
N ALA A 149 9.35 -14.37 7.81
CA ALA A 149 8.41 -15.07 6.95
C ALA A 149 8.79 -15.04 5.46
N GLY A 150 9.76 -14.20 5.08
CA GLY A 150 10.30 -14.12 3.71
C GLY A 150 9.74 -12.98 2.87
N PHE A 151 8.93 -12.08 3.43
CA PHE A 151 8.54 -10.86 2.75
C PHE A 151 9.75 -9.94 2.54
N LYS A 152 9.71 -9.13 1.50
CA LYS A 152 10.78 -8.22 1.08
C LYS A 152 10.44 -6.76 1.33
N PHE A 153 9.15 -6.43 1.37
CA PHE A 153 8.67 -5.10 1.70
C PHE A 153 7.36 -5.17 2.49
N ILE A 154 7.06 -4.09 3.20
CA ILE A 154 5.77 -3.84 3.85
C ILE A 154 5.25 -2.49 3.39
N ASP A 155 3.96 -2.43 3.08
CA ASP A 155 3.22 -1.23 2.75
C ASP A 155 1.99 -1.05 3.65
N GLY A 156 1.08 -0.13 3.33
CA GLY A 156 -0.14 0.07 4.11
C GLY A 156 0.11 0.45 5.57
N ILE A 157 1.07 1.35 5.83
CA ILE A 157 1.47 1.72 7.19
C ILE A 157 0.45 2.67 7.82
N VAL A 158 -0.09 2.28 8.95
CA VAL A 158 -1.11 3.03 9.73
C VAL A 158 -0.69 3.19 11.19
N GLY A 159 -1.49 3.89 11.99
CA GLY A 159 -1.21 4.21 13.39
C GLY A 159 -0.82 3.02 14.27
N TYR A 160 -1.31 1.82 13.99
CA TYR A 160 -0.87 0.60 14.68
C TYR A 160 0.65 0.36 14.61
N ALA A 161 1.32 0.85 13.57
CA ALA A 161 2.77 0.68 13.42
C ALA A 161 3.59 1.29 14.55
N PHE A 162 3.05 2.29 15.25
CA PHE A 162 3.73 2.92 16.37
C PHE A 162 3.69 2.10 17.66
N LEU A 163 2.82 1.08 17.76
CA LEU A 163 2.67 0.34 19.02
C LEU A 163 3.90 -0.52 19.37
N SER A 164 4.69 -0.95 18.38
CA SER A 164 5.96 -1.65 18.59
C SER A 164 7.09 -0.75 19.05
N MET A 165 6.96 0.57 18.85
CA MET A 165 8.02 1.52 19.18
C MET A 165 8.01 1.91 20.66
N PRO A 166 9.19 2.11 21.29
CA PRO A 166 9.32 2.85 22.54
C PRO A 166 8.66 4.23 22.42
N LEU A 167 8.08 4.75 23.50
CA LEU A 167 7.36 6.03 23.46
C LEU A 167 8.24 7.20 23.00
N GLU A 168 9.51 7.18 23.32
CA GLU A 168 10.50 8.18 22.92
C GLU A 168 10.78 8.22 21.40
N ASN A 169 10.53 7.13 20.71
CA ASN A 169 10.72 7.02 19.26
C ASN A 169 9.45 7.34 18.47
N ARG A 170 8.31 7.48 19.15
CA ARG A 170 7.04 7.77 18.51
C ARG A 170 6.89 9.25 18.16
N PRO A 171 6.10 9.60 17.16
CA PRO A 171 5.69 10.99 16.94
C PRO A 171 5.06 11.60 18.18
N ALA A 172 5.21 12.92 18.33
CA ALA A 172 4.60 13.64 19.44
C ALA A 172 3.10 13.37 19.52
N GLY A 173 2.63 12.93 20.68
CA GLY A 173 1.22 12.56 20.89
C GLY A 173 0.88 11.10 20.57
N GLY A 174 1.76 10.30 19.98
CA GLY A 174 1.53 8.89 19.59
C GLY A 174 1.52 7.93 20.79
N THR A 175 0.72 8.20 21.82
CA THR A 175 0.56 7.33 23.00
C THR A 175 -0.36 6.15 22.68
N ASN A 176 -0.28 5.08 23.48
CA ASN A 176 -1.22 3.95 23.36
C ASN A 176 -2.67 4.41 23.52
N ASP A 177 -2.94 5.33 24.46
CA ASP A 177 -4.27 5.91 24.66
C ASP A 177 -4.77 6.60 23.38
N TYR A 178 -3.95 7.45 22.78
CA TYR A 178 -4.30 8.12 21.54
C TYR A 178 -4.58 7.12 20.41
N ILE A 179 -3.69 6.15 20.21
CA ILE A 179 -3.83 5.18 19.13
C ILE A 179 -5.01 4.25 19.34
N ILE A 180 -5.15 3.65 20.55
CA ILE A 180 -6.10 2.56 20.81
C ILE A 180 -7.44 3.11 21.31
N GLU A 181 -7.42 3.86 22.43
CA GLU A 181 -8.65 4.25 23.13
C GLU A 181 -9.38 5.38 22.39
N GLN A 182 -8.64 6.30 21.77
CA GLN A 182 -9.23 7.38 20.99
C GLN A 182 -9.47 6.98 19.52
N GLY A 183 -9.04 5.80 19.08
CA GLY A 183 -9.39 5.22 17.80
C GLY A 183 -8.54 5.66 16.60
N HIS A 184 -7.34 6.21 16.83
CA HIS A 184 -6.41 6.69 15.78
C HIS A 184 -5.53 5.60 15.17
N TYR A 185 -5.89 4.35 15.35
CA TYR A 185 -5.09 3.19 14.93
C TYR A 185 -5.04 2.97 13.41
N HIS A 186 -6.02 3.47 12.68
CA HIS A 186 -6.05 3.44 11.21
C HIS A 186 -5.75 4.80 10.59
N ASP A 187 -5.41 5.79 11.40
CA ASP A 187 -5.02 7.07 10.84
C ASP A 187 -3.76 6.89 10.02
N ASN A 188 -3.69 7.68 8.96
CA ASN A 188 -2.43 7.82 8.26
C ASN A 188 -1.37 8.23 9.26
N VAL A 189 -0.26 7.55 9.20
CA VAL A 189 0.87 7.94 9.99
C VAL A 189 1.22 9.37 9.62
N PRO A 190 1.32 10.26 10.63
CA PRO A 190 1.27 11.70 10.45
C PRO A 190 2.25 12.23 9.42
N VAL A 191 2.13 13.50 9.10
CA VAL A 191 2.97 14.37 8.27
C VAL A 191 4.41 13.89 8.09
N ALA A 192 4.97 13.23 9.10
CA ALA A 192 6.24 12.50 9.03
C ALA A 192 6.30 11.40 7.94
N LEU A 193 5.16 10.87 7.47
CA LEU A 193 5.13 9.88 6.38
C LEU A 193 4.74 10.48 5.02
N ALA A 194 3.96 11.55 4.97
CA ALA A 194 3.87 12.36 3.77
C ALA A 194 5.26 12.88 3.39
N GLU A 195 6.09 13.27 4.37
CA GLU A 195 7.50 13.59 4.19
C GLU A 195 8.35 12.37 3.80
N ARG A 196 7.93 11.16 4.13
CA ARG A 196 8.62 9.91 3.82
C ARG A 196 8.03 9.19 2.62
N ILE A 197 7.81 9.93 1.54
CA ILE A 197 7.41 9.33 0.25
C ILE A 197 8.54 8.49 -0.38
N HIS A 198 9.69 8.42 0.27
CA HIS A 198 10.82 7.60 -0.18
C HIS A 198 10.86 6.28 0.61
N PRO A 199 10.68 5.13 -0.06
CA PRO A 199 10.89 3.83 0.56
C PRO A 199 12.30 3.72 1.16
N PHE A 200 12.45 3.04 2.29
CA PHE A 200 13.73 2.85 2.95
C PHE A 200 13.79 1.50 3.67
N MET A 201 15.02 0.99 3.85
CA MET A 201 15.24 -0.26 4.56
C MET A 201 15.12 -0.06 6.07
N MET A 202 14.55 -1.05 6.77
CA MET A 202 14.44 -1.12 8.23
C MET A 202 15.03 -2.42 8.77
N GLU A 203 15.70 -2.34 9.92
CA GLU A 203 16.21 -3.52 10.63
C GLU A 203 15.15 -4.12 11.55
N ASP A 204 14.40 -3.31 12.27
CA ASP A 204 13.33 -3.69 13.18
C ASP A 204 12.25 -2.59 13.27
N ALA A 205 11.18 -2.85 14.02
CA ALA A 205 10.05 -1.93 14.16
C ALA A 205 10.16 -1.01 15.39
N SER A 206 11.35 -0.76 15.91
CA SER A 206 11.53 0.11 17.09
C SER A 206 11.58 1.60 16.77
N ASP A 207 11.80 1.97 15.51
CA ASP A 207 11.72 3.34 15.01
C ASP A 207 11.46 3.38 13.49
N PHE A 208 11.33 4.58 12.91
CA PHE A 208 11.21 4.79 11.47
C PHE A 208 12.45 5.47 10.90
N ILE A 209 13.61 4.98 11.27
CA ILE A 209 14.91 5.48 10.81
C ILE A 209 15.43 4.52 9.73
N PRO A 210 15.93 5.04 8.58
CA PRO A 210 16.56 4.22 7.57
C PRO A 210 17.79 3.49 8.11
N ASP A 211 17.80 2.16 8.03
CA ASP A 211 18.92 1.31 8.42
C ASP A 211 19.70 0.82 7.21
N LYS A 212 21.01 0.76 7.34
CA LYS A 212 21.89 0.19 6.33
C LYS A 212 22.90 -0.77 6.97
N PRO A 213 22.76 -2.08 6.73
CA PRO A 213 21.78 -2.79 5.93
C PRO A 213 20.50 -3.09 6.72
N GLY A 214 19.33 -2.74 6.22
CA GLY A 214 18.06 -3.17 6.79
C GLY A 214 17.63 -4.54 6.28
N ARG A 215 16.61 -5.13 6.90
CA ARG A 215 16.08 -6.47 6.57
C ARG A 215 14.97 -6.44 5.55
N ILE A 216 14.14 -5.41 5.60
CA ILE A 216 12.93 -5.30 4.81
C ILE A 216 12.72 -3.86 4.37
N LEU A 217 12.16 -3.67 3.17
CA LEU A 217 11.82 -2.35 2.68
C LEU A 217 10.51 -1.87 3.30
N LEU A 218 10.54 -0.75 4.00
CA LEU A 218 9.33 -0.01 4.34
C LEU A 218 8.89 0.80 3.12
N SER A 219 7.85 0.33 2.44
CA SER A 219 7.26 1.00 1.29
C SER A 219 6.21 2.02 1.77
N ALA A 220 6.68 3.11 2.37
CA ALA A 220 5.86 4.20 2.89
C ALA A 220 5.17 5.00 1.75
N GLY A 221 4.57 6.13 2.06
CA GLY A 221 3.96 7.05 1.09
C GLY A 221 2.43 7.02 1.08
N GLY A 222 1.80 6.30 2.01
CA GLY A 222 0.35 6.28 2.13
C GLY A 222 -0.24 7.64 2.47
N LEU A 223 -1.13 8.15 1.62
CA LEU A 223 -1.89 9.39 1.87
C LEU A 223 -3.22 9.14 2.55
N GLY A 224 -3.70 7.90 2.49
CA GLY A 224 -4.92 7.48 3.12
C GLY A 224 -6.00 6.97 2.18
N ARG A 225 -7.21 6.98 2.70
CA ARG A 225 -8.39 6.43 2.08
C ARG A 225 -9.10 7.50 1.25
N LEU A 226 -9.27 7.24 -0.06
CA LEU A 226 -9.80 8.25 -0.99
C LEU A 226 -11.19 8.78 -0.60
N ASP A 227 -12.10 7.91 -0.14
CA ASP A 227 -13.46 8.27 0.21
C ASP A 227 -13.63 8.86 1.65
N GLY A 228 -12.55 9.38 2.21
CA GLY A 228 -12.52 10.00 3.54
C GLY A 228 -11.62 11.22 3.65
N PHE A 229 -10.98 11.64 2.57
CA PHE A 229 -10.03 12.75 2.62
C PHE A 229 -10.66 14.08 3.01
N ALA A 230 -11.86 14.36 2.50
CA ALA A 230 -12.56 15.60 2.85
C ALA A 230 -13.01 15.62 4.32
N ASP A 231 -13.48 14.48 4.84
CA ASP A 231 -13.83 14.33 6.25
C ASP A 231 -12.63 14.58 7.15
N GLU A 232 -11.48 13.94 6.84
CA GLU A 232 -10.24 14.12 7.59
C GLU A 232 -9.75 15.58 7.58
N GLU A 233 -9.87 16.31 6.45
CA GLU A 233 -9.52 17.72 6.38
C GLU A 233 -10.44 18.60 7.24
N ARG A 234 -11.69 18.19 7.44
CA ARG A 234 -12.63 18.85 8.35
C ARG A 234 -12.41 18.48 9.83
N GLY A 235 -11.48 17.55 10.10
CA GLY A 235 -11.26 16.98 11.44
C GLY A 235 -12.39 16.06 11.86
N GLU A 236 -13.11 15.48 10.91
CA GLU A 236 -14.21 14.55 11.11
C GLU A 236 -13.74 13.11 10.91
N THR A 237 -14.41 12.17 11.55
CA THR A 237 -14.16 10.74 11.37
C THR A 237 -15.36 10.10 10.71
N CYS A 238 -15.22 9.71 9.45
CA CYS A 238 -16.32 9.06 8.71
C CYS A 238 -16.41 7.56 8.95
N ARG A 239 -15.39 6.95 9.55
CA ARG A 239 -15.32 5.49 9.75
C ARG A 239 -16.41 4.98 10.69
N PRO A 240 -17.02 3.83 10.42
CA PRO A 240 -16.72 2.90 9.32
C PRO A 240 -17.45 3.21 7.99
N ARG A 241 -18.20 4.28 7.89
CA ARG A 241 -19.07 4.57 6.74
C ARG A 241 -18.79 5.93 6.15
N CYS A 242 -17.71 6.03 5.40
CA CYS A 242 -17.45 7.22 4.59
C CYS A 242 -18.46 7.35 3.43
N SER A 243 -18.78 8.56 3.07
CA SER A 243 -19.60 8.89 1.90
C SER A 243 -18.70 9.52 0.87
N PHE A 244 -18.49 8.88 -0.27
CA PHE A 244 -17.62 9.41 -1.30
C PHE A 244 -18.22 10.68 -1.90
N GLU A 245 -17.46 11.77 -1.90
CA GLU A 245 -17.88 13.10 -2.33
C GLU A 245 -16.87 13.68 -3.34
N HIS A 246 -17.25 14.76 -4.04
CA HIS A 246 -16.33 15.46 -4.95
C HIS A 246 -15.16 16.10 -4.21
N GLU A 247 -15.41 16.57 -3.03
CA GLU A 247 -14.44 17.19 -2.13
C GLU A 247 -13.31 16.25 -1.75
N ASP A 248 -13.56 14.94 -1.71
CA ASP A 248 -12.51 13.93 -1.49
C ASP A 248 -11.48 13.93 -2.62
N ILE A 249 -11.94 14.11 -3.86
CA ILE A 249 -11.04 14.18 -5.01
C ILE A 249 -10.14 15.42 -4.91
N ASP A 250 -10.71 16.57 -4.61
CA ASP A 250 -9.93 17.79 -4.45
C ASP A 250 -8.94 17.70 -3.28
N ALA A 251 -9.36 17.09 -2.17
CA ALA A 251 -8.51 16.83 -1.02
C ALA A 251 -7.35 15.87 -1.38
N ALA A 252 -7.63 14.81 -2.16
CA ALA A 252 -6.60 13.90 -2.65
C ALA A 252 -5.52 14.63 -3.46
N PHE A 253 -5.92 15.54 -4.37
CA PHE A 253 -4.95 16.28 -5.18
C PHE A 253 -4.14 17.29 -4.34
N ARG A 254 -4.73 17.92 -3.35
CA ARG A 254 -3.96 18.76 -2.41
C ARG A 254 -2.89 17.97 -1.67
N ARG A 255 -3.23 16.75 -1.21
CA ARG A 255 -2.27 15.85 -0.53
C ARG A 255 -1.18 15.33 -1.48
N ILE A 256 -1.53 15.02 -2.73
CA ILE A 256 -0.54 14.63 -3.75
C ILE A 256 0.43 15.80 -4.00
N ASP A 257 -0.08 17.02 -4.20
CA ASP A 257 0.76 18.19 -4.42
C ASP A 257 1.66 18.48 -3.21
N GLU A 258 1.15 18.36 -1.99
CA GLU A 258 1.92 18.50 -0.78
C GLU A 258 3.03 17.44 -0.70
N ALA A 259 2.70 16.17 -0.91
CA ALA A 259 3.67 15.07 -0.90
C ALA A 259 4.80 15.27 -1.92
N LEU A 260 4.48 15.77 -3.11
CA LEU A 260 5.47 16.08 -4.15
C LEU A 260 6.47 17.15 -3.72
N THR A 261 6.14 18.03 -2.77
CA THR A 261 7.08 19.05 -2.26
C THR A 261 8.25 18.44 -1.49
N PHE A 262 8.12 17.22 -1.00
CA PHE A 262 9.15 16.50 -0.24
C PHE A 262 10.01 15.58 -1.11
N HIS A 263 9.82 15.57 -2.43
CA HIS A 263 10.53 14.67 -3.31
C HIS A 263 12.02 15.04 -3.44
N ASP A 264 12.89 14.05 -3.16
CA ASP A 264 14.30 14.07 -3.51
C ASP A 264 14.49 13.40 -4.87
N ILE A 265 14.95 14.14 -5.87
CA ILE A 265 15.11 13.67 -7.26
C ILE A 265 16.06 12.50 -7.43
N ASN A 266 16.89 12.21 -6.40
CA ASN A 266 17.83 11.10 -6.42
C ASN A 266 17.25 9.82 -5.79
N LYS A 267 16.03 9.85 -5.30
CA LYS A 267 15.40 8.73 -4.58
C LYS A 267 14.10 8.33 -5.25
N ILE A 268 13.86 7.02 -5.30
CA ILE A 268 12.53 6.51 -5.66
C ILE A 268 11.49 7.15 -4.76
N GLY A 269 10.46 7.74 -5.36
CA GLY A 269 9.30 8.26 -4.63
C GLY A 269 8.10 7.32 -4.77
N LYS A 270 7.26 7.28 -3.75
CA LYS A 270 5.99 6.57 -3.77
C LYS A 270 4.91 7.41 -3.10
N ILE A 271 3.78 7.54 -3.77
CA ILE A 271 2.53 8.09 -3.23
C ILE A 271 1.48 6.98 -3.35
N ASP A 272 0.82 6.63 -2.25
CA ASP A 272 -0.14 5.54 -2.21
C ASP A 272 -1.51 6.00 -1.74
N ILE A 273 -2.56 5.52 -2.41
CA ILE A 273 -3.96 5.83 -2.09
C ILE A 273 -4.74 4.53 -1.95
N TYR A 274 -5.41 4.39 -0.81
CA TYR A 274 -6.25 3.24 -0.52
C TYR A 274 -7.69 3.45 -1.03
N PHE A 275 -8.19 2.43 -1.73
CA PHE A 275 -9.57 2.34 -2.21
C PHE A 275 -10.26 1.15 -1.52
N PRO A 276 -11.20 1.36 -0.61
CA PRO A 276 -11.97 0.23 -0.08
C PRO A 276 -12.69 -0.51 -1.21
N LEU A 277 -12.67 -1.85 -1.19
CA LEU A 277 -13.39 -2.62 -2.21
C LEU A 277 -14.90 -2.25 -2.26
N SER A 278 -15.47 -1.88 -1.12
CA SER A 278 -16.86 -1.41 -1.01
C SER A 278 -17.16 -0.09 -1.76
N SER A 279 -16.13 0.66 -2.15
CA SER A 279 -16.28 1.89 -2.94
C SER A 279 -16.54 1.60 -4.42
N PHE A 280 -16.23 0.40 -4.91
CA PHE A 280 -16.50 0.01 -6.30
C PHE A 280 -17.94 -0.40 -6.49
N THR A 281 -18.79 0.60 -6.59
CA THR A 281 -20.24 0.46 -6.83
C THR A 281 -20.67 1.38 -7.96
N THR A 282 -21.80 1.07 -8.58
CA THR A 282 -22.38 1.93 -9.64
C THR A 282 -22.62 3.37 -9.19
N LYS A 283 -22.82 3.59 -7.89
CA LYS A 283 -22.98 4.92 -7.30
C LYS A 283 -21.68 5.71 -7.27
N ASN A 284 -20.59 5.07 -6.89
CA ASN A 284 -19.32 5.75 -6.61
C ASN A 284 -18.35 5.75 -7.79
N ILE A 285 -18.60 4.90 -8.81
CA ILE A 285 -17.69 4.70 -9.91
C ILE A 285 -17.32 5.99 -10.64
N SER A 286 -18.28 6.92 -10.78
CA SER A 286 -18.03 8.21 -11.43
C SER A 286 -17.05 9.11 -10.68
N TYR A 287 -16.99 9.00 -9.35
CA TYR A 287 -15.98 9.72 -8.54
C TYR A 287 -14.60 9.12 -8.75
N ILE A 288 -14.50 7.78 -8.76
CA ILE A 288 -13.25 7.06 -9.01
C ILE A 288 -12.74 7.40 -10.43
N GLU A 289 -13.61 7.35 -11.44
CA GLU A 289 -13.27 7.72 -12.81
C GLU A 289 -12.81 9.18 -12.91
N SER A 290 -13.47 10.11 -12.22
CA SER A 290 -13.06 11.52 -12.18
C SER A 290 -11.67 11.69 -11.57
N PHE A 291 -11.39 11.00 -10.46
CA PHE A 291 -10.06 10.98 -9.84
C PHE A 291 -9.00 10.43 -10.80
N LEU A 292 -9.22 9.25 -11.39
CA LEU A 292 -8.27 8.60 -12.30
C LEU A 292 -8.01 9.42 -13.56
N SER A 293 -9.07 10.01 -14.16
CA SER A 293 -8.93 10.90 -15.32
C SER A 293 -8.06 12.11 -15.02
N ARG A 294 -8.35 12.80 -13.93
CA ARG A 294 -7.58 13.98 -13.53
C ARG A 294 -6.14 13.62 -13.19
N LEU A 295 -5.91 12.52 -12.49
CA LEU A 295 -4.56 12.03 -12.18
C LEU A 295 -3.77 11.73 -13.45
N LYS A 296 -4.39 11.06 -14.42
CA LYS A 296 -3.78 10.78 -15.73
C LYS A 296 -3.40 12.08 -16.44
N ASP A 297 -4.32 13.04 -16.55
CA ASP A 297 -4.14 14.26 -17.34
C ASP A 297 -3.13 15.24 -16.71
N GLU A 298 -3.19 15.41 -15.37
CA GLU A 298 -2.41 16.44 -14.69
C GLU A 298 -1.04 15.97 -14.19
N TYR A 299 -0.86 14.63 -14.01
CA TYR A 299 0.39 14.10 -13.43
C TYR A 299 1.06 13.05 -14.31
N ILE A 300 0.35 12.01 -14.76
CA ILE A 300 0.96 10.91 -15.53
C ILE A 300 1.38 11.40 -16.92
N THR A 301 0.47 12.01 -17.66
CA THR A 301 0.76 12.51 -19.03
C THR A 301 1.85 13.60 -19.04
N ARG A 302 2.01 14.31 -17.92
CA ARG A 302 3.04 15.33 -17.76
C ARG A 302 4.36 14.78 -17.20
N GLY A 303 4.45 13.50 -16.96
CA GLY A 303 5.65 12.86 -16.42
C GLY A 303 6.01 13.23 -14.99
N LYS A 304 5.07 13.78 -14.20
CA LYS A 304 5.29 14.09 -12.79
C LYS A 304 5.23 12.84 -11.91
N LEU A 305 4.37 11.90 -12.28
CA LEU A 305 4.17 10.61 -11.63
C LEU A 305 4.12 9.52 -12.68
N GLN A 306 4.38 8.28 -12.28
CA GLN A 306 4.11 7.10 -13.10
C GLN A 306 3.30 6.07 -12.32
N TRP A 307 2.45 5.32 -13.01
CA TRP A 307 1.74 4.22 -12.40
C TRP A 307 2.69 3.13 -11.96
N GLY A 308 2.44 2.56 -10.79
CA GLY A 308 3.15 1.38 -10.29
C GLY A 308 2.26 0.51 -9.41
N THR A 309 2.60 -0.77 -9.36
CA THR A 309 2.13 -1.66 -8.30
C THR A 309 3.07 -1.57 -7.11
N GLN A 310 2.69 -2.06 -5.95
CA GLN A 310 3.57 -2.11 -4.77
C GLN A 310 4.87 -2.87 -5.07
N ARG A 311 4.77 -3.97 -5.83
CA ARG A 311 5.93 -4.74 -6.30
C ARG A 311 6.85 -3.91 -7.21
N ALA A 312 6.29 -3.14 -8.14
CA ALA A 312 7.10 -2.31 -9.06
C ALA A 312 7.94 -1.27 -8.31
N VAL A 313 7.43 -0.70 -7.22
CA VAL A 313 8.19 0.21 -6.35
C VAL A 313 9.38 -0.52 -5.71
N TYR A 314 9.16 -1.73 -5.18
CA TYR A 314 10.22 -2.55 -4.61
C TYR A 314 11.31 -2.88 -5.64
N GLU A 315 10.93 -3.31 -6.85
CA GLU A 315 11.86 -3.65 -7.93
C GLU A 315 12.67 -2.43 -8.39
N ALA A 316 12.04 -1.26 -8.50
CA ALA A 316 12.73 -0.02 -8.83
C ALA A 316 13.72 0.39 -7.72
N TYR A 317 13.32 0.27 -6.46
CA TYR A 317 14.19 0.58 -5.31
C TYR A 317 15.42 -0.33 -5.29
N THR A 318 15.25 -1.63 -5.44
CA THR A 318 16.37 -2.59 -5.44
C THR A 318 17.31 -2.37 -6.61
N SER A 319 16.78 -2.09 -7.79
CA SER A 319 17.59 -1.80 -8.99
C SER A 319 18.42 -0.52 -8.83
N LEU A 320 17.90 0.49 -8.13
CA LEU A 320 18.65 1.73 -7.90
C LEU A 320 19.85 1.50 -6.95
N ILE A 321 19.65 0.73 -5.87
CA ILE A 321 20.73 0.45 -4.91
C ILE A 321 21.84 -0.43 -5.52
N GLU A 322 21.50 -1.37 -6.40
CA GLU A 322 22.48 -2.23 -7.05
C GLU A 322 23.41 -1.46 -8.04
N THR A 323 23.02 -0.25 -8.41
CA THR A 323 23.80 0.61 -9.34
C THR A 323 24.68 1.64 -8.61
N GLU A 324 24.52 1.84 -7.32
CA GLU A 324 25.38 2.68 -6.48
C GLU A 324 26.58 1.89 -5.90
#